data_d6a27fe19fa4d554129d6abfe5ee7d76
#
_entry.id   d6a27fe19fa4d554129d6abfe5ee7d76
#
_cell.length_a   1.000
_cell.length_b   1.000
_cell.length_c   1.000
_cell.angle_alpha   90.00
_cell.angle_beta   90.00
_cell.angle_gamma   90.00
#
_symmetry.space_group_name_H-M   'P 1'
#
loop_
_entity.id
_entity.type
_entity.pdbx_description
1 polymer ?
#
loop_
_entity_poly.entity_id
_entity_poly.type
_entity_poly.pdbx_seq_one_letter_code
_entity_poly.pdbx_strand_id
1 'polypeptide(L)'
;FDAEFERIKQTVEKPNILLIGGTGVGKSSLLNLCFGEQFAQTGVGFPVTQSLSKYSKPDFPVIIYDTKGYEIGSSQEKEFLKDVVGYCTSPALDITQKVHLAWYCIQAVGGRITDFDIDIIRQFQMAKVPLALVLTKADLISEDDAVAFRAAILREMPNLFIFETSTAPKLDGLQLQ
;
A
#
# COMPACT_ATOMS: atom_id res chain seq x y z
N PHE A 1 15.07 -0.16 31.94
CA PHE A 1 14.71 0.52 30.70
C PHE A 1 14.14 -0.49 29.68
N ASP A 2 14.80 -1.63 29.49
CA ASP A 2 14.39 -2.63 28.50
C ASP A 2 13.06 -3.33 28.84
N ALA A 3 12.84 -3.66 30.12
CA ALA A 3 11.59 -4.32 30.56
C ALA A 3 10.36 -3.41 30.43
N GLU A 4 10.51 -2.12 30.71
CA GLU A 4 9.42 -1.14 30.54
C GLU A 4 9.17 -0.85 29.07
N PHE A 5 10.21 -0.80 28.25
CA PHE A 5 10.09 -0.66 26.79
C PHE A 5 9.38 -1.86 26.15
N GLU A 6 9.70 -3.09 26.55
CA GLU A 6 9.01 -4.29 26.09
C GLU A 6 7.55 -4.36 26.58
N ARG A 7 7.27 -3.86 27.78
CA ARG A 7 5.89 -3.73 28.29
C ARG A 7 5.08 -2.72 27.48
N ILE A 8 5.67 -1.57 27.15
CA ILE A 8 5.04 -0.54 26.31
C ILE A 8 4.79 -1.10 24.90
N LYS A 9 5.74 -1.79 24.30
CA LYS A 9 5.58 -2.46 23.00
C LYS A 9 4.39 -3.43 22.96
N GLN A 10 4.16 -4.16 24.06
CA GLN A 10 3.04 -5.11 24.14
C GLN A 10 1.68 -4.42 24.33
N THR A 11 1.66 -3.20 24.85
CA THR A 11 0.43 -2.42 25.11
C THR A 11 0.06 -1.48 23.96
N VAL A 12 1.00 -1.15 23.08
CA VAL A 12 0.71 -0.34 21.89
C VAL A 12 0.07 -1.23 20.81
N GLU A 13 -1.15 -0.94 20.48
CA GLU A 13 -1.83 -1.61 19.37
C GLU A 13 -1.11 -1.34 18.07
N LYS A 14 -0.88 -2.41 17.31
CA LYS A 14 -0.19 -2.32 16.02
C LYS A 14 -1.07 -1.57 15.02
N PRO A 15 -0.54 -0.56 14.31
CA PRO A 15 -1.31 0.09 13.26
C PRO A 15 -1.64 -0.88 12.12
N ASN A 16 -2.84 -0.74 11.58
CA ASN A 16 -3.33 -1.49 10.44
C ASN A 16 -3.00 -0.72 9.16
N ILE A 17 -2.23 -1.34 8.28
CA ILE A 17 -1.88 -0.79 6.97
C ILE A 17 -2.59 -1.61 5.90
N LEU A 18 -3.36 -0.94 5.07
CA LEU A 18 -4.01 -1.53 3.91
C LEU A 18 -3.12 -1.37 2.68
N LEU A 19 -2.84 -2.47 1.99
CA LEU A 19 -2.04 -2.50 0.78
C LEU A 19 -2.95 -2.74 -0.43
N ILE A 20 -3.01 -1.78 -1.34
CA ILE A 20 -3.88 -1.78 -2.51
C ILE A 20 -3.04 -1.65 -3.78
N GLY A 21 -3.50 -2.23 -4.86
CA GLY A 21 -2.90 -2.07 -6.19
C GLY A 21 -3.19 -3.26 -7.09
N GLY A 22 -3.07 -3.05 -8.38
CA GLY A 22 -3.31 -4.05 -9.41
C GLY A 22 -2.39 -5.28 -9.30
N THR A 23 -2.71 -6.30 -10.08
CA THR A 23 -1.86 -7.49 -10.19
C THR A 23 -0.51 -7.12 -10.79
N GLY A 24 0.59 -7.61 -10.19
CA GLY A 24 1.94 -7.40 -10.70
C GLY A 24 2.55 -6.01 -10.48
N VAL A 25 1.86 -5.09 -9.80
CA VAL A 25 2.39 -3.74 -9.53
C VAL A 25 3.55 -3.71 -8.52
N GLY A 26 3.83 -4.79 -7.80
CA GLY A 26 4.96 -4.88 -6.88
C GLY A 26 4.60 -4.84 -5.39
N LYS A 27 3.35 -5.08 -5.00
CA LYS A 27 2.91 -5.13 -3.59
C LYS A 27 3.74 -6.08 -2.74
N SER A 28 3.90 -7.32 -3.19
CA SER A 28 4.69 -8.33 -2.48
C SER A 28 6.17 -7.95 -2.35
N SER A 29 6.73 -7.32 -3.39
CA SER A 29 8.10 -6.81 -3.35
C SER A 29 8.24 -5.68 -2.34
N LEU A 30 7.27 -4.76 -2.25
CA LEU A 30 7.22 -3.70 -1.25
C LEU A 30 7.17 -4.29 0.17
N LEU A 31 6.32 -5.28 0.42
CA LEU A 31 6.25 -5.95 1.71
C LEU A 31 7.58 -6.62 2.08
N ASN A 32 8.22 -7.30 1.14
CA ASN A 32 9.52 -7.92 1.36
C ASN A 32 10.61 -6.88 1.62
N LEU A 33 10.57 -5.73 0.94
CA LEU A 33 11.50 -4.63 1.17
C LEU A 33 11.34 -4.03 2.58
N CYS A 34 10.11 -3.82 3.03
CA CYS A 34 9.83 -3.20 4.33
C CYS A 34 10.01 -4.15 5.52
N PHE A 35 9.73 -5.44 5.32
CA PHE A 35 9.58 -6.40 6.41
C PHE A 35 10.48 -7.63 6.30
N GLY A 36 11.43 -7.61 5.36
CA GLY A 36 12.39 -8.68 5.11
C GLY A 36 11.90 -9.70 4.08
N GLU A 37 12.87 -10.38 3.49
CA GLU A 37 12.62 -11.39 2.46
C GLU A 37 11.67 -12.48 2.95
N GLN A 38 10.79 -12.93 2.07
CA GLN A 38 9.76 -13.95 2.30
C GLN A 38 8.56 -13.54 3.16
N PHE A 39 8.39 -12.26 3.55
CA PHE A 39 7.18 -11.88 4.31
C PHE A 39 5.90 -12.24 3.54
N ALA A 40 5.83 -11.91 2.25
CA ALA A 40 4.69 -12.20 1.39
C ALA A 40 4.50 -13.71 1.11
N GLN A 41 5.56 -14.51 1.23
CA GLN A 41 5.51 -15.97 1.00
C GLN A 41 5.19 -16.77 2.26
N THR A 42 5.65 -16.31 3.42
CA THR A 42 5.54 -17.04 4.70
C THR A 42 4.45 -16.53 5.62
N GLY A 43 3.88 -15.35 5.32
CA GLY A 43 2.75 -14.82 6.06
C GLY A 43 1.50 -15.67 5.81
N VAL A 44 0.99 -16.34 6.83
CA VAL A 44 -0.34 -16.96 6.76
C VAL A 44 -1.35 -15.82 6.77
N GLY A 45 -1.92 -15.52 5.58
CA GLY A 45 -3.00 -14.55 5.46
C GLY A 45 -4.32 -15.16 5.88
N PHE A 46 -5.03 -14.52 6.79
CA PHE A 46 -6.39 -14.90 7.14
C PHE A 46 -7.35 -14.08 6.28
N PRO A 47 -8.28 -14.73 5.52
CA PRO A 47 -9.28 -14.00 4.76
C PRO A 47 -10.14 -13.15 5.69
N VAL A 48 -10.33 -11.88 5.33
CA VAL A 48 -11.20 -10.93 6.03
C VAL A 48 -12.46 -10.69 5.21
N THR A 49 -12.27 -10.50 3.89
CA THR A 49 -13.33 -10.47 2.87
C THR A 49 -12.91 -11.30 1.66
N GLN A 50 -13.71 -11.29 0.59
CA GLN A 50 -13.33 -11.97 -0.66
C GLN A 50 -12.07 -11.38 -1.29
N SER A 51 -11.86 -10.08 -1.11
CA SER A 51 -10.76 -9.32 -1.70
C SER A 51 -9.65 -8.95 -0.73
N LEU A 52 -9.76 -9.28 0.55
CA LEU A 52 -8.88 -8.78 1.60
C LEU A 52 -8.38 -9.91 2.50
N SER A 53 -7.07 -9.96 2.72
CA SER A 53 -6.40 -10.87 3.63
C SER A 53 -5.60 -10.11 4.68
N LYS A 54 -5.65 -10.58 5.93
CA LYS A 54 -4.92 -9.99 7.07
C LYS A 54 -3.67 -10.81 7.36
N TYR A 55 -2.53 -10.12 7.46
CA TYR A 55 -1.26 -10.68 7.87
C TYR A 55 -0.79 -10.03 9.16
N SER A 56 -0.43 -10.84 10.14
CA SER A 56 0.11 -10.39 11.42
C SER A 56 1.17 -11.36 11.90
N LYS A 57 2.29 -10.83 12.40
CA LYS A 57 3.33 -11.60 13.08
C LYS A 57 3.66 -10.96 14.43
N PRO A 58 4.02 -11.72 15.48
CA PRO A 58 4.32 -11.18 16.79
C PRO A 58 5.38 -10.07 16.78
N ASP A 59 6.47 -10.28 16.03
CA ASP A 59 7.63 -9.39 15.99
C ASP A 59 7.49 -8.21 15.02
N PHE A 60 6.36 -8.12 14.30
CA PHE A 60 6.13 -7.02 13.36
C PHE A 60 5.40 -5.86 14.03
N PRO A 61 5.82 -4.61 13.79
CA PRO A 61 5.23 -3.44 14.42
C PRO A 61 3.88 -3.03 13.81
N VAL A 62 3.43 -3.73 12.76
CA VAL A 62 2.21 -3.40 12.01
C VAL A 62 1.41 -4.66 11.68
N ILE A 63 0.13 -4.47 11.36
CA ILE A 63 -0.74 -5.48 10.75
C ILE A 63 -0.97 -5.06 9.31
N ILE A 64 -0.75 -5.98 8.37
CA ILE A 64 -0.98 -5.71 6.95
C ILE A 64 -2.32 -6.33 6.53
N TYR A 65 -3.13 -5.52 5.88
CA TYR A 65 -4.30 -5.95 5.13
C TYR A 65 -3.94 -5.86 3.65
N ASP A 66 -3.69 -7.01 3.01
CA ASP A 66 -3.32 -7.07 1.60
C ASP A 66 -4.55 -7.38 0.74
N THR A 67 -4.73 -6.61 -0.31
CA THR A 67 -5.79 -6.84 -1.27
C THR A 67 -5.34 -7.80 -2.36
N LYS A 68 -6.24 -8.67 -2.81
CA LYS A 68 -6.04 -9.37 -4.08
C LYS A 68 -5.84 -8.32 -5.17
N GLY A 69 -4.83 -8.51 -6.02
CA GLY A 69 -4.64 -7.64 -7.18
C GLY A 69 -5.89 -7.66 -8.06
N TYR A 70 -6.32 -6.50 -8.51
CA TYR A 70 -7.38 -6.36 -9.52
C TYR A 70 -6.77 -6.21 -10.91
N GLU A 71 -7.53 -6.55 -11.92
CA GLU A 71 -7.15 -6.32 -13.31
C GLU A 71 -7.82 -5.03 -13.80
N ILE A 72 -7.00 -4.08 -14.25
CA ILE A 72 -7.47 -2.79 -14.77
C ILE A 72 -8.35 -3.02 -16.00
N GLY A 73 -9.51 -2.35 -16.05
CA GLY A 73 -10.48 -2.49 -17.14
C GLY A 73 -11.43 -3.68 -16.99
N SER A 74 -11.34 -4.44 -15.91
CA SER A 74 -12.26 -5.56 -15.65
C SER A 74 -13.58 -5.08 -15.01
N SER A 75 -14.65 -5.86 -15.25
CA SER A 75 -15.94 -5.61 -14.58
C SER A 75 -15.88 -5.74 -13.04
N GLN A 76 -14.81 -6.34 -12.54
CA GLN A 76 -14.60 -6.59 -11.11
C GLN A 76 -14.05 -5.38 -10.35
N GLU A 77 -13.58 -4.33 -11.05
CA GLU A 77 -13.04 -3.11 -10.40
C GLU A 77 -14.02 -2.48 -9.41
N LYS A 78 -15.29 -2.34 -9.81
CA LYS A 78 -16.32 -1.73 -8.97
C LYS A 78 -16.66 -2.57 -7.75
N GLU A 79 -16.70 -3.89 -7.93
CA GLU A 79 -16.97 -4.83 -6.83
C GLU A 79 -15.82 -4.86 -5.84
N PHE A 80 -14.59 -4.93 -6.34
CA PHE A 80 -13.37 -4.83 -5.55
C PHE A 80 -13.36 -3.56 -4.71
N LEU A 81 -13.61 -2.42 -5.34
CA LEU A 81 -13.58 -1.13 -4.65
C LEU A 81 -14.67 -1.05 -3.58
N LYS A 82 -15.88 -1.52 -3.88
CA LYS A 82 -16.98 -1.58 -2.92
C LYS A 82 -16.64 -2.46 -1.71
N ASP A 83 -16.03 -3.62 -1.94
CA ASP A 83 -15.63 -4.56 -0.89
C ASP A 83 -14.55 -3.94 0.02
N VAL A 84 -13.51 -3.37 -0.56
CA VAL A 84 -12.38 -2.80 0.19
C VAL A 84 -12.76 -1.51 0.91
N VAL A 85 -13.40 -0.56 0.24
CA VAL A 85 -13.85 0.69 0.87
C VAL A 85 -14.96 0.41 1.89
N GLY A 86 -15.88 -0.49 1.57
CA GLY A 86 -16.93 -0.92 2.48
C GLY A 86 -16.38 -1.51 3.77
N TYR A 87 -15.33 -2.32 3.68
CA TYR A 87 -14.62 -2.78 4.88
C TYR A 87 -14.05 -1.61 5.68
N CYS A 88 -13.27 -0.73 5.04
CA CYS A 88 -12.60 0.38 5.73
C CYS A 88 -13.57 1.36 6.42
N THR A 89 -14.78 1.48 5.90
CA THR A 89 -15.80 2.41 6.41
C THR A 89 -16.85 1.75 7.31
N SER A 90 -16.73 0.45 7.53
CA SER A 90 -17.71 -0.31 8.32
C SER A 90 -17.81 0.23 9.75
N PRO A 91 -19.01 0.60 10.22
CA PRO A 91 -19.23 1.04 11.59
C PRO A 91 -19.09 -0.10 12.61
N ALA A 92 -19.09 -1.36 12.14
CA ALA A 92 -18.91 -2.52 12.99
C ALA A 92 -17.46 -2.76 13.42
N LEU A 93 -16.49 -2.09 12.77
CA LEU A 93 -15.08 -2.17 13.14
C LEU A 93 -14.81 -1.36 14.40
N ASP A 94 -14.23 -2.00 15.41
CA ASP A 94 -13.63 -1.27 16.51
C ASP A 94 -12.33 -0.57 16.08
N ILE A 95 -11.78 0.27 16.95
CA ILE A 95 -10.59 1.07 16.65
C ILE A 95 -9.38 0.19 16.29
N THR A 96 -9.28 -1.00 16.85
CA THR A 96 -8.16 -1.94 16.62
C THR A 96 -8.23 -2.63 15.26
N GLN A 97 -9.39 -2.60 14.64
CA GLN A 97 -9.67 -3.20 13.33
C GLN A 97 -9.67 -2.17 12.19
N LYS A 98 -9.80 -0.88 12.53
CA LYS A 98 -9.81 0.18 11.52
C LYS A 98 -8.49 0.26 10.78
N VAL A 99 -8.57 0.58 9.49
CA VAL A 99 -7.39 0.91 8.67
C VAL A 99 -6.87 2.29 9.09
N HIS A 100 -5.59 2.36 9.46
CA HIS A 100 -4.93 3.59 9.88
C HIS A 100 -4.24 4.31 8.73
N LEU A 101 -3.78 3.55 7.72
CA LEU A 101 -3.11 4.08 6.54
C LEU A 101 -3.32 3.10 5.37
N ALA A 102 -3.65 3.63 4.19
CA ALA A 102 -3.65 2.87 2.95
C ALA A 102 -2.39 3.19 2.13
N TRP A 103 -1.68 2.16 1.67
CA TRP A 103 -0.63 2.25 0.66
C TRP A 103 -1.21 1.83 -0.67
N TYR A 104 -1.40 2.78 -1.55
CA TYR A 104 -1.88 2.53 -2.89
C TYR A 104 -0.71 2.42 -3.86
N CYS A 105 -0.47 1.21 -4.36
CA CYS A 105 0.67 0.89 -5.20
C CYS A 105 0.31 0.96 -6.67
N ILE A 106 1.05 1.77 -7.42
CA ILE A 106 1.06 1.78 -8.89
C ILE A 106 2.51 1.68 -9.36
N GLN A 107 2.73 1.09 -10.54
CA GLN A 107 4.08 1.06 -11.08
C GLN A 107 4.44 2.39 -11.74
N ALA A 108 5.67 2.86 -11.52
CA ALA A 108 6.18 4.09 -12.14
C ALA A 108 6.35 3.92 -13.66
N VAL A 109 6.60 2.70 -14.11
CA VAL A 109 6.76 2.38 -15.53
C VAL A 109 5.48 2.69 -16.30
N GLY A 110 5.61 3.47 -17.37
CA GLY A 110 4.48 3.91 -18.19
C GLY A 110 3.89 5.26 -17.76
N GLY A 111 4.28 5.80 -16.59
CA GLY A 111 4.02 7.17 -16.16
C GLY A 111 2.55 7.61 -16.29
N ARG A 112 1.61 6.71 -15.99
CA ARG A 112 0.17 6.99 -16.13
C ARG A 112 -0.55 6.73 -14.83
N ILE A 113 -1.40 7.69 -14.47
CA ILE A 113 -2.47 7.52 -13.50
C ILE A 113 -3.78 7.44 -14.30
N THR A 114 -4.59 6.44 -14.02
CA THR A 114 -5.87 6.22 -14.70
C THR A 114 -7.01 6.89 -13.95
N ASP A 115 -8.15 7.07 -14.61
CA ASP A 115 -9.37 7.58 -13.94
C ASP A 115 -9.78 6.66 -12.78
N PHE A 116 -9.55 5.36 -12.92
CA PHE A 116 -9.83 4.40 -11.85
C PHE A 116 -8.90 4.60 -10.63
N ASP A 117 -7.60 4.87 -10.85
CA ASP A 117 -6.67 5.20 -9.77
C ASP A 117 -7.13 6.47 -9.03
N ILE A 118 -7.56 7.47 -9.78
CA ILE A 118 -8.10 8.73 -9.24
C ILE A 118 -9.35 8.47 -8.40
N ASP A 119 -10.26 7.64 -8.90
CA ASP A 119 -11.49 7.28 -8.19
C ASP A 119 -11.21 6.52 -6.89
N ILE A 120 -10.26 5.58 -6.87
CA ILE A 120 -9.81 4.91 -5.65
C ILE A 120 -9.34 5.94 -4.63
N ILE A 121 -8.41 6.82 -5.01
CA ILE A 121 -7.83 7.80 -4.10
C ILE A 121 -8.93 8.72 -3.52
N ARG A 122 -9.84 9.20 -4.37
CA ARG A 122 -10.97 10.05 -3.94
C ARG A 122 -11.88 9.34 -2.95
N GLN A 123 -12.18 8.05 -3.17
CA GLN A 123 -13.04 7.30 -2.26
C GLN A 123 -12.40 7.12 -0.88
N PHE A 124 -11.09 6.88 -0.81
CA PHE A 124 -10.35 6.84 0.46
C PHE A 124 -10.33 8.20 1.16
N GLN A 125 -10.16 9.29 0.41
CA GLN A 125 -10.24 10.66 0.94
C GLN A 125 -11.63 10.95 1.50
N MET A 126 -12.71 10.59 0.78
CA MET A 126 -14.10 10.75 1.24
C MET A 126 -14.36 9.89 2.50
N ALA A 127 -13.80 8.70 2.57
CA ALA A 127 -13.85 7.81 3.72
C ALA A 127 -13.01 8.28 4.90
N LYS A 128 -12.22 9.36 4.73
CA LYS A 128 -11.27 9.89 5.73
C LYS A 128 -10.23 8.85 6.17
N VAL A 129 -9.88 7.93 5.30
CA VAL A 129 -8.78 7.00 5.51
C VAL A 129 -7.51 7.63 4.92
N PRO A 130 -6.46 7.87 5.73
CA PRO A 130 -5.19 8.37 5.22
C PRO A 130 -4.65 7.46 4.13
N LEU A 131 -4.18 8.04 3.02
CA LEU A 131 -3.65 7.30 1.90
C LEU A 131 -2.32 7.90 1.43
N ALA A 132 -1.35 7.03 1.18
CA ALA A 132 -0.12 7.35 0.49
C ALA A 132 -0.04 6.58 -0.83
N LEU A 133 0.33 7.26 -1.91
CA LEU A 133 0.61 6.65 -3.19
C LEU A 133 2.05 6.13 -3.20
N VAL A 134 2.22 4.88 -3.56
CA VAL A 134 3.54 4.23 -3.65
C VAL A 134 3.84 3.91 -5.11
N LEU A 135 4.77 4.66 -5.69
CA LEU A 135 5.30 4.42 -7.03
C LEU A 135 6.35 3.31 -6.95
N THR A 136 5.99 2.14 -7.40
CA THR A 136 6.88 0.98 -7.41
C THR A 136 7.70 0.92 -8.69
N LYS A 137 8.80 0.15 -8.69
CA LYS A 137 9.68 -0.01 -9.85
C LYS A 137 10.25 1.34 -10.36
N ALA A 138 10.52 2.27 -9.46
CA ALA A 138 11.02 3.59 -9.80
C ALA A 138 12.42 3.54 -10.43
N ASP A 139 13.17 2.46 -10.22
CA ASP A 139 14.45 2.18 -10.87
C ASP A 139 14.38 1.94 -12.38
N LEU A 140 13.19 1.66 -12.90
CA LEU A 140 12.97 1.36 -14.32
C LEU A 140 12.59 2.58 -15.17
N ILE A 141 12.54 3.77 -14.58
CA ILE A 141 12.30 5.02 -15.30
C ILE A 141 13.43 6.01 -15.06
N SER A 142 13.55 7.03 -15.90
CA SER A 142 14.50 8.11 -15.69
C SER A 142 14.05 9.03 -14.55
N GLU A 143 14.99 9.79 -13.97
CA GLU A 143 14.66 10.78 -12.94
C GLU A 143 13.73 11.88 -13.48
N ASP A 144 13.95 12.32 -14.72
CA ASP A 144 13.09 13.32 -15.38
C ASP A 144 11.65 12.79 -15.56
N ASP A 145 11.49 11.52 -15.96
CA ASP A 145 10.18 10.89 -16.08
C ASP A 145 9.50 10.74 -14.72
N ALA A 146 10.25 10.39 -13.67
CA ALA A 146 9.74 10.30 -12.30
C ALA A 146 9.23 11.64 -11.81
N VAL A 147 10.00 12.71 -12.02
CA VAL A 147 9.62 14.09 -11.67
C VAL A 147 8.38 14.53 -12.45
N ALA A 148 8.34 14.27 -13.76
CA ALA A 148 7.21 14.62 -14.61
C ALA A 148 5.94 13.87 -14.19
N PHE A 149 6.06 12.58 -13.88
CA PHE A 149 4.94 11.75 -13.45
C PHE A 149 4.40 12.20 -12.09
N ARG A 150 5.28 12.45 -11.12
CA ARG A 150 4.90 13.00 -9.82
C ARG A 150 4.19 14.35 -9.95
N ALA A 151 4.71 15.25 -10.81
CA ALA A 151 4.09 16.55 -11.05
C ALA A 151 2.69 16.42 -11.69
N ALA A 152 2.49 15.45 -12.59
CA ALA A 152 1.20 15.16 -13.18
C ALA A 152 0.19 14.70 -12.11
N ILE A 153 0.59 13.80 -11.22
CA ILE A 153 -0.25 13.31 -10.12
C ILE A 153 -0.63 14.46 -9.17
N LEU A 154 0.35 15.26 -8.75
CA LEU A 154 0.12 16.37 -7.82
C LEU A 154 -0.71 17.52 -8.41
N ARG A 155 -0.78 17.63 -9.72
CA ARG A 155 -1.70 18.57 -10.39
C ARG A 155 -3.15 18.20 -10.17
N GLU A 156 -3.47 16.90 -10.23
CA GLU A 156 -4.82 16.38 -9.99
C GLU A 156 -5.14 16.26 -8.48
N MET A 157 -4.12 15.99 -7.67
CA MET A 157 -4.23 15.71 -6.22
C MET A 157 -3.12 16.39 -5.43
N PRO A 158 -3.22 17.70 -5.16
CA PRO A 158 -2.13 18.52 -4.60
C PRO A 158 -1.63 18.08 -3.22
N ASN A 159 -2.47 17.42 -2.42
CA ASN A 159 -2.15 17.04 -1.04
C ASN A 159 -1.84 15.54 -0.88
N LEU A 160 -1.58 14.83 -1.97
CA LEU A 160 -1.30 13.41 -1.93
C LEU A 160 0.16 13.18 -1.51
N PHE A 161 0.38 12.32 -0.50
CA PHE A 161 1.70 11.83 -0.19
C PHE A 161 2.14 10.80 -1.23
N ILE A 162 3.32 10.99 -1.82
CA ILE A 162 3.86 10.12 -2.85
C ILE A 162 5.24 9.62 -2.38
N PHE A 163 5.42 8.30 -2.39
CA PHE A 163 6.67 7.62 -2.13
C PHE A 163 7.10 6.84 -3.36
N GLU A 164 8.40 6.78 -3.61
CA GLU A 164 8.99 5.97 -4.66
C GLU A 164 9.74 4.80 -4.03
N THR A 165 9.60 3.63 -4.62
CA THR A 165 10.28 2.42 -4.16
C THR A 165 10.93 1.68 -5.31
N SER A 166 12.07 1.05 -5.01
CA SER A 166 12.85 0.26 -5.94
C SER A 166 13.42 -0.95 -5.23
N THR A 167 13.47 -2.08 -5.91
CA THR A 167 14.17 -3.29 -5.44
C THR A 167 15.64 -3.28 -5.82
N ALA A 168 16.04 -2.39 -6.73
CA ALA A 168 17.42 -2.21 -7.18
C ALA A 168 17.74 -0.69 -7.25
N PRO A 169 17.89 -0.01 -6.08
CA PRO A 169 18.12 1.42 -6.06
C PRO A 169 19.44 1.75 -6.80
N LYS A 170 19.41 2.78 -7.62
CA LYS A 170 20.61 3.36 -8.25
C LYS A 170 21.19 4.38 -7.29
N LEU A 171 22.43 4.19 -6.87
CA LEU A 171 23.23 5.20 -6.19
C LEU A 171 24.23 5.77 -7.23
N ASP A 172 24.06 7.03 -7.60
CA ASP A 172 24.97 7.79 -8.48
C ASP A 172 25.44 7.03 -9.75
N GLY A 173 24.53 6.35 -10.41
CA GLY A 173 24.81 5.57 -11.61
C GLY A 173 25.45 4.20 -11.37
N LEU A 174 25.68 3.81 -10.11
CA LEU A 174 26.12 2.46 -9.72
C LEU A 174 24.91 1.64 -9.27
N GLN A 175 24.71 0.48 -9.89
CA GLN A 175 23.79 -0.52 -9.35
C GLN A 175 24.43 -1.12 -8.10
N LEU A 176 23.75 -1.04 -6.97
CA LEU A 176 24.06 -1.89 -5.83
C LEU A 176 23.66 -3.32 -6.19
N GLN A 177 24.65 -4.20 -6.34
CA GLN A 177 24.44 -5.64 -6.46
C GLN A 177 24.10 -6.26 -5.11
#